data_d6deedc8daa98761bd2193a5272b2d37
#
_entry.id   d6deedc8daa98761bd2193a5272b2d37
#
_cell.length_a   1.000
_cell.length_b   1.000
_cell.length_c   1.000
_cell.angle_alpha   90.00
_cell.angle_beta   90.00
_cell.angle_gamma   90.00
#
_symmetry.space_group_name_H-M   'P 1'
#
loop_
_entity.id
_entity.type
_entity.pdbx_description
1 polymer ?
#
loop_
_entity_poly.entity_id
_entity_poly.type
_entity_poly.pdbx_seq_one_letter_code
_entity_poly.pdbx_strand_id
1 'polypeptide(L)'
;VRGIMKDYQRWWRWGMMLLGTLMICSATEKLWVTVYYGVPVWKEAITTLFCASDAKAYDTEVXNVWATHACVPTDPSPQEVVLENVTEYFNMWKNDMVEQMHEDIISLWDQSLKPCVKLTPLCVTLNCTDYYGNITANATETSTVSAKEEGEIKTNVTGMKNCSFQVTTDVRDKTKTEYALFYNLDIISINNDDSSYRLVSCNTSVTTQACPKVSFEPIPIHYCAPAGFAILKCNEKNFTGKGICNNVSTVQCTHGIRPVVSTQLLLNGSLAEGEVVIRSDNFTNNAKNIIVQLNKVVKINCTRPNNNTRKSIHIGPGRTFYATGEIIGNIRLAHCKVNETEWKETLKQIAMKLEEQFKNSTIAFNHSSGGDPETVTHSFNCGGEFFYCXTSKLFNSTWKNGTITSWNGTIESNGTIILPCRIRQIINMWQEVGKAMYAPPIRGLISCSTNITGLILTRDGGKSNETNGTTEIFRPGGGDMRDNWRSELYKYKVVKIEPLGVAPTMAKRRVVQREKRAVGIGALFLG
;
A
#
# COMPACT_ATOMS: atom_id res chain seq x y z
N VAL A 1 48.48 32.49 -54.26
CA VAL A 1 48.97 33.08 -53.02
C VAL A 1 48.03 32.92 -51.85
N ARG A 2 46.68 32.97 -52.03
CA ARG A 2 45.70 32.79 -50.94
C ARG A 2 45.56 31.34 -50.44
N GLY A 3 45.89 30.33 -51.25
CA GLY A 3 45.78 28.93 -50.84
C GLY A 3 46.90 28.48 -49.90
N ILE A 4 48.11 29.00 -50.13
CA ILE A 4 49.33 28.61 -49.41
C ILE A 4 49.30 29.12 -47.96
N MET A 5 48.64 30.31 -47.72
CA MET A 5 48.55 30.87 -46.38
C MET A 5 47.56 30.08 -45.46
N LYS A 6 46.49 29.51 -46.03
CA LYS A 6 45.55 28.68 -45.23
C LYS A 6 46.18 27.38 -44.77
N ASP A 7 47.05 26.80 -45.57
CA ASP A 7 47.71 25.57 -45.20
C ASP A 7 48.76 25.78 -44.10
N TYR A 8 49.50 26.91 -44.13
CA TYR A 8 50.44 27.26 -43.07
C TYR A 8 49.76 27.47 -41.71
N GLN A 9 48.61 28.16 -41.68
CA GLN A 9 47.85 28.34 -40.44
C GLN A 9 47.33 27.01 -39.91
N ARG A 10 46.90 26.11 -40.80
CA ARG A 10 46.42 24.78 -40.43
C ARG A 10 47.56 23.93 -39.85
N TRP A 11 48.73 23.95 -40.46
CA TRP A 11 49.92 23.25 -39.98
C TRP A 11 50.39 23.81 -38.63
N TRP A 12 50.30 25.11 -38.43
CA TRP A 12 50.66 25.75 -37.16
C TRP A 12 49.72 25.34 -36.02
N ARG A 13 48.46 25.25 -36.32
CA ARG A 13 47.44 24.81 -35.33
C ARG A 13 47.67 23.34 -34.95
N TRP A 14 47.95 22.48 -35.92
CA TRP A 14 48.28 21.07 -35.67
C TRP A 14 49.58 20.92 -34.89
N GLY A 15 50.58 21.68 -35.21
CA GLY A 15 51.88 21.70 -34.50
C GLY A 15 51.72 22.16 -33.06
N MET A 16 50.89 23.18 -32.81
CA MET A 16 50.57 23.65 -31.45
C MET A 16 49.75 22.64 -30.67
N MET A 17 48.81 21.95 -31.33
CA MET A 17 48.05 20.86 -30.69
C MET A 17 48.96 19.69 -30.32
N LEU A 18 49.84 19.29 -31.19
CA LEU A 18 50.81 18.22 -30.95
C LEU A 18 51.78 18.57 -29.82
N LEU A 19 52.26 19.81 -29.79
CA LEU A 19 53.12 20.31 -28.70
C LEU A 19 52.36 20.37 -27.38
N GLY A 20 51.09 20.76 -27.43
CA GLY A 20 50.20 20.78 -26.26
C GLY A 20 49.98 19.38 -25.71
N THR A 21 49.69 18.41 -26.58
CA THR A 21 49.51 17.01 -26.18
C THR A 21 50.80 16.39 -25.68
N LEU A 22 51.93 16.72 -26.31
CA LEU A 22 53.24 16.26 -25.84
C LEU A 22 53.59 16.85 -24.47
N MET A 23 53.27 18.13 -24.24
CA MET A 23 53.46 18.77 -22.94
C MET A 23 52.58 18.13 -21.86
N ILE A 24 51.33 17.83 -22.19
CA ILE A 24 50.43 17.16 -21.28
C ILE A 24 50.93 15.74 -20.97
N CYS A 25 51.36 15.00 -21.98
CA CYS A 25 51.93 13.67 -21.80
C CYS A 25 53.24 13.71 -20.98
N SER A 26 54.10 14.69 -21.22
CA SER A 26 55.33 14.88 -20.45
C SER A 26 55.04 15.26 -18.98
N ALA A 27 53.99 16.01 -18.74
CA ALA A 27 53.58 16.38 -17.38
C ALA A 27 53.00 15.19 -16.62
N THR A 28 52.42 14.21 -17.32
CA THR A 28 51.80 13.05 -16.68
C THR A 28 52.81 11.96 -16.28
N GLU A 29 54.01 11.99 -16.81
CA GLU A 29 55.04 11.00 -16.50
C GLU A 29 55.51 11.00 -15.04
N LYS A 30 55.21 12.06 -14.29
CA LYS A 30 55.67 12.21 -12.90
C LYS A 30 54.53 12.15 -11.87
N LEU A 31 53.31 11.81 -12.28
CA LEU A 31 52.18 11.76 -11.40
C LEU A 31 51.97 10.34 -10.85
N TRP A 32 51.98 10.24 -9.54
CA TRP A 32 51.59 9.03 -8.82
C TRP A 32 50.13 9.16 -8.42
N VAL A 33 49.46 8.03 -8.35
CA VAL A 33 48.05 7.99 -7.87
C VAL A 33 48.06 7.29 -6.53
N THR A 34 47.50 7.96 -5.52
CA THR A 34 47.24 7.36 -4.21
C THR A 34 45.84 6.76 -4.24
N VAL A 35 45.73 5.50 -3.87
CA VAL A 35 44.47 4.79 -3.77
C VAL A 35 44.12 4.69 -2.30
N TYR A 36 42.93 5.19 -1.94
CA TYR A 36 42.38 5.14 -0.59
C TYR A 36 41.33 4.05 -0.54
N TYR A 37 41.45 3.14 0.43
CA TYR A 37 40.50 2.08 0.66
C TYR A 37 39.63 2.46 1.86
N GLY A 38 38.32 2.15 1.79
CA GLY A 38 37.39 2.43 2.87
C GLY A 38 36.91 3.88 2.93
N VAL A 39 36.92 4.56 1.79
CA VAL A 39 36.41 5.93 1.69
C VAL A 39 34.89 5.91 1.87
N PRO A 40 34.30 6.78 2.73
CA PRO A 40 32.84 6.77 2.95
C PRO A 40 32.12 7.52 1.81
N VAL A 41 32.10 6.90 0.65
CA VAL A 41 31.48 7.45 -0.56
C VAL A 41 30.43 6.46 -1.07
N TRP A 42 29.30 6.98 -1.48
CA TRP A 42 28.21 6.18 -2.04
C TRP A 42 27.56 6.93 -3.19
N LYS A 43 26.81 6.19 -3.99
CA LYS A 43 25.93 6.75 -5.02
C LYS A 43 24.57 6.04 -4.98
N GLU A 44 23.52 6.73 -5.37
CA GLU A 44 22.20 6.15 -5.50
C GLU A 44 22.25 4.97 -6.46
N ALA A 45 21.61 3.86 -6.09
CA ALA A 45 21.66 2.63 -6.87
C ALA A 45 20.40 1.81 -6.69
N ILE A 46 20.13 0.98 -7.65
CA ILE A 46 19.03 0.01 -7.64
C ILE A 46 19.66 -1.36 -7.43
N THR A 47 19.12 -2.11 -6.47
CA THR A 47 19.54 -3.49 -6.24
C THR A 47 18.35 -4.27 -5.69
N THR A 48 18.46 -5.58 -5.75
CA THR A 48 17.46 -6.47 -5.15
C THR A 48 17.69 -6.52 -3.63
N LEU A 49 16.71 -6.02 -2.88
CA LEU A 49 16.70 -6.09 -1.43
C LEU A 49 16.17 -7.46 -0.99
N PHE A 50 16.53 -7.89 0.19
CA PHE A 50 15.93 -9.09 0.78
C PHE A 50 15.03 -8.69 1.94
N CYS A 51 14.09 -9.57 2.30
CA CYS A 51 13.18 -9.31 3.40
C CYS A 51 13.61 -10.08 4.65
N ALA A 52 13.34 -9.49 5.81
CA ALA A 52 13.48 -10.13 7.12
C ALA A 52 12.15 -10.02 7.85
N SER A 53 11.81 -11.02 8.63
CA SER A 53 10.53 -11.09 9.34
C SER A 53 10.70 -11.82 10.66
N ASP A 54 9.90 -11.43 11.65
CA ASP A 54 9.84 -12.09 12.96
C ASP A 54 8.97 -13.34 12.96
N ALA A 55 8.38 -13.71 11.82
CA ALA A 55 7.49 -14.87 11.73
C ALA A 55 8.25 -16.14 12.08
N LYS A 56 7.81 -16.79 13.15
CA LYS A 56 8.36 -18.10 13.55
C LYS A 56 7.73 -19.17 12.66
N ALA A 57 8.54 -19.78 11.83
CA ALA A 57 8.08 -20.73 10.81
C ALA A 57 7.49 -22.02 11.39
N TYR A 58 7.68 -22.29 12.67
CA TYR A 58 7.26 -23.53 13.32
C TYR A 58 6.12 -23.38 14.31
N ASP A 59 5.60 -22.18 14.54
CA ASP A 59 4.58 -21.96 15.57
C ASP A 59 3.14 -21.94 15.01
N THR A 60 2.97 -22.04 13.71
CA THR A 60 1.63 -21.96 13.13
C THR A 60 1.42 -23.03 12.05
N GLU A 61 0.36 -23.76 12.17
CA GLU A 61 -0.15 -24.64 11.12
C GLU A 61 -0.70 -23.83 9.94
N VAL A 62 -0.68 -22.51 10.04
CA VAL A 62 -1.27 -21.58 9.09
C VAL A 62 -0.20 -20.74 8.40
N UNK A 63 -0.06 -20.78 7.26
CA UNK A 63 0.83 -20.12 6.62
C UNK A 63 0.41 -18.82 6.46
N ASN A 64 1.18 -18.06 6.53
CA ASN A 64 0.90 -16.65 6.28
C ASN A 64 1.37 -16.26 4.87
N VAL A 65 0.55 -15.52 4.16
CA VAL A 65 0.86 -15.05 2.78
C VAL A 65 2.17 -14.27 2.76
N TRP A 66 2.47 -13.52 3.82
CA TRP A 66 3.49 -12.49 3.77
C TRP A 66 4.90 -12.94 4.04
N ALA A 67 5.14 -14.05 4.74
CA ALA A 67 6.49 -14.12 5.26
C ALA A 67 7.15 -15.46 5.52
N THR A 68 6.41 -16.53 5.68
CA THR A 68 7.03 -17.69 6.34
C THR A 68 8.13 -18.39 5.55
N HIS A 69 8.13 -18.30 4.22
CA HIS A 69 9.11 -19.03 3.41
C HIS A 69 10.03 -18.13 2.59
N ALA A 70 9.77 -16.83 2.56
CA ALA A 70 10.49 -15.92 1.67
C ALA A 70 11.45 -14.97 2.40
N CYS A 71 11.31 -14.83 3.73
CA CYS A 71 12.09 -13.87 4.51
C CYS A 71 12.99 -14.57 5.51
N VAL A 72 14.18 -14.00 5.73
CA VAL A 72 15.10 -14.45 6.78
C VAL A 72 14.61 -13.94 8.13
N PRO A 73 15.06 -14.55 9.25
CA PRO A 73 14.75 -14.01 10.58
C PRO A 73 15.35 -12.62 10.77
N THR A 74 14.65 -11.77 11.54
CA THR A 74 15.16 -10.43 11.84
C THR A 74 16.35 -10.50 12.79
N ASP A 75 17.29 -9.56 12.61
CA ASP A 75 18.43 -9.39 13.51
C ASP A 75 17.91 -8.91 14.87
N PRO A 76 18.25 -9.60 15.99
CA PRO A 76 17.82 -9.13 17.31
C PRO A 76 18.49 -7.83 17.74
N SER A 77 19.60 -7.44 17.10
CA SER A 77 20.35 -6.22 17.41
C SER A 77 20.50 -5.36 16.14
N PRO A 78 19.43 -4.73 15.66
CA PRO A 78 19.54 -3.91 14.46
C PRO A 78 20.47 -2.72 14.70
N GLN A 79 21.42 -2.52 13.80
CA GLN A 79 22.40 -1.45 13.91
C GLN A 79 21.98 -0.24 13.10
N GLU A 80 22.06 0.92 13.73
CA GLU A 80 21.84 2.21 13.08
C GLU A 80 23.02 3.12 13.44
N VAL A 81 23.65 3.68 12.44
CA VAL A 81 24.79 4.59 12.62
C VAL A 81 24.39 5.97 12.11
N VAL A 82 24.40 6.94 12.99
CA VAL A 82 24.13 8.35 12.63
C VAL A 82 25.33 8.87 11.84
N LEU A 83 25.08 9.47 10.69
CA LEU A 83 26.11 10.06 9.84
C LEU A 83 26.23 11.55 10.17
N GLU A 84 27.30 11.92 10.83
CA GLU A 84 27.52 13.30 11.25
C GLU A 84 27.90 14.18 10.05
N ASN A 85 27.28 15.36 9.98
CA ASN A 85 27.56 16.37 8.93
C ASN A 85 27.31 15.86 7.52
N VAL A 86 26.35 14.95 7.34
CA VAL A 86 25.95 14.43 6.04
C VAL A 86 24.58 15.01 5.68
N THR A 87 24.50 15.56 4.48
CA THR A 87 23.24 15.97 3.87
C THR A 87 22.99 15.10 2.64
N GLU A 88 21.76 14.65 2.48
CA GLU A 88 21.40 13.75 1.37
C GLU A 88 20.07 14.16 0.79
N TYR A 89 19.93 14.07 -0.53
CA TYR A 89 18.67 14.34 -1.23
C TYR A 89 17.84 13.06 -1.26
N PHE A 90 16.58 13.17 -0.90
CA PHE A 90 15.61 12.08 -0.91
C PHE A 90 14.44 12.45 -1.81
N ASN A 91 13.87 11.46 -2.47
CA ASN A 91 12.64 11.64 -3.26
C ASN A 91 11.80 10.36 -3.15
N MET A 92 10.76 10.42 -2.30
CA MET A 92 9.88 9.27 -2.07
C MET A 92 9.10 8.85 -3.31
N TRP A 93 8.92 9.77 -4.27
CA TRP A 93 8.11 9.53 -5.46
C TRP A 93 8.90 8.80 -6.55
N LYS A 94 10.21 8.77 -6.44
CA LYS A 94 11.13 8.06 -7.35
C LYS A 94 11.98 7.06 -6.57
N ASN A 95 11.38 6.33 -5.65
CA ASN A 95 12.07 5.37 -4.79
C ASN A 95 11.77 3.95 -5.27
N ASP A 96 12.79 3.28 -5.78
CA ASP A 96 12.64 1.92 -6.31
C ASP A 96 12.30 0.88 -5.25
N MET A 97 12.51 1.19 -3.97
CA MET A 97 12.07 0.33 -2.87
C MET A 97 10.57 0.09 -2.91
N VAL A 98 9.79 1.12 -3.29
CA VAL A 98 8.32 1.03 -3.40
C VAL A 98 7.93 0.03 -4.50
N GLU A 99 8.57 0.14 -5.66
CA GLU A 99 8.29 -0.77 -6.79
C GLU A 99 8.64 -2.21 -6.42
N GLN A 100 9.78 -2.40 -5.77
CA GLN A 100 10.22 -3.74 -5.36
C GLN A 100 9.28 -4.34 -4.32
N MET A 101 8.86 -3.56 -3.32
CA MET A 101 7.89 -4.02 -2.32
C MET A 101 6.57 -4.41 -2.99
N HIS A 102 6.10 -3.60 -3.92
CA HIS A 102 4.86 -3.85 -4.65
C HIS A 102 4.93 -5.18 -5.43
N GLU A 103 6.01 -5.38 -6.17
CA GLU A 103 6.24 -6.64 -6.92
C GLU A 103 6.35 -7.84 -6.00
N ASP A 104 7.03 -7.70 -4.86
CA ASP A 104 7.18 -8.77 -3.88
C ASP A 104 5.83 -9.19 -3.29
N ILE A 105 4.99 -8.21 -2.96
CA ILE A 105 3.68 -8.47 -2.36
C ILE A 105 2.76 -9.17 -3.37
N ILE A 106 2.77 -8.72 -4.62
CA ILE A 106 2.00 -9.38 -5.70
C ILE A 106 2.48 -10.82 -5.88
N SER A 107 3.79 -11.02 -5.92
CA SER A 107 4.39 -12.35 -6.11
C SER A 107 4.04 -13.30 -4.97
N LEU A 108 4.14 -12.84 -3.72
CA LEU A 108 3.79 -13.64 -2.54
C LEU A 108 2.32 -14.05 -2.56
N TRP A 109 1.45 -13.13 -2.96
CA TRP A 109 0.02 -13.42 -3.07
C TRP A 109 -0.25 -14.46 -4.15
N ASP A 110 0.33 -14.30 -5.33
CA ASP A 110 0.19 -15.27 -6.43
C ASP A 110 0.68 -16.66 -6.02
N GLN A 111 1.81 -16.73 -5.32
CA GLN A 111 2.36 -18.00 -4.83
C GLN A 111 1.44 -18.67 -3.83
N SER A 112 0.76 -17.90 -2.98
CA SER A 112 -0.17 -18.43 -2.00
C SER A 112 -1.42 -19.02 -2.63
N LEU A 113 -1.84 -18.51 -3.80
CA LEU A 113 -3.03 -18.96 -4.51
C LEU A 113 -2.75 -20.14 -5.48
N LYS A 114 -1.50 -20.32 -5.87
CA LYS A 114 -1.12 -21.28 -6.91
C LYS A 114 -1.58 -22.73 -6.61
N PRO A 115 -1.42 -23.26 -5.37
CA PRO A 115 -1.89 -24.61 -5.06
C PRO A 115 -3.37 -24.69 -4.72
N CYS A 116 -4.11 -23.59 -4.76
CA CYS A 116 -5.49 -23.52 -4.27
C CYS A 116 -6.50 -23.83 -5.38
N VAL A 117 -7.74 -24.11 -4.97
CA VAL A 117 -8.81 -24.60 -5.85
C VAL A 117 -9.27 -23.49 -6.80
N LYS A 118 -9.31 -23.79 -8.11
CA LYS A 118 -9.90 -22.90 -9.11
C LYS A 118 -11.41 -23.16 -9.19
N LEU A 119 -12.19 -22.07 -9.22
CA LEU A 119 -13.64 -22.13 -9.17
C LEU A 119 -14.30 -22.08 -10.57
N THR A 120 -13.59 -22.45 -11.62
CA THR A 120 -14.15 -22.51 -12.98
C THR A 120 -15.44 -23.35 -13.06
N PRO A 121 -15.56 -24.49 -12.32
CA PRO A 121 -16.82 -25.25 -12.33
C PRO A 121 -18.03 -24.51 -11.76
N LEU A 122 -17.83 -23.39 -11.06
CA LEU A 122 -18.92 -22.58 -10.53
C LEU A 122 -19.37 -21.48 -11.48
N CYS A 123 -18.77 -21.37 -12.67
CA CYS A 123 -19.22 -20.43 -13.70
C CYS A 123 -20.41 -21.04 -14.45
N VAL A 124 -21.49 -21.20 -13.72
CA VAL A 124 -22.78 -21.73 -14.19
C VAL A 124 -23.87 -20.72 -13.87
N THR A 125 -25.04 -20.89 -14.48
CA THR A 125 -26.20 -20.07 -14.15
C THR A 125 -26.64 -20.38 -12.74
N LEU A 126 -26.75 -19.32 -11.91
CA LEU A 126 -27.27 -19.39 -10.55
C LEU A 126 -28.72 -18.95 -10.56
N ASN A 127 -29.60 -19.74 -9.94
CA ASN A 127 -31.00 -19.35 -9.73
C ASN A 127 -31.10 -18.78 -8.30
N CYS A 128 -31.26 -17.46 -8.19
CA CYS A 128 -31.15 -16.76 -6.93
C CYS A 128 -32.46 -16.10 -6.51
N THR A 129 -32.78 -16.20 -5.21
CA THR A 129 -33.88 -15.50 -4.57
C THR A 129 -33.33 -14.67 -3.40
N ASP A 130 -34.06 -13.64 -3.02
CA ASP A 130 -33.63 -12.80 -1.89
C ASP A 130 -33.64 -13.60 -0.60
N TYR A 131 -32.62 -13.38 0.22
CA TYR A 131 -32.47 -14.03 1.51
C TYR A 131 -32.93 -13.07 2.61
N TYR A 132 -34.00 -13.45 3.32
CA TYR A 132 -34.59 -12.60 4.37
C TYR A 132 -34.17 -13.02 5.78
N GLY A 133 -33.65 -14.23 5.95
CA GLY A 133 -33.28 -14.76 7.27
C GLY A 133 -34.45 -15.00 8.19
N ASN A 134 -34.21 -15.46 9.40
CA ASN A 134 -35.23 -15.60 10.44
C ASN A 134 -35.37 -14.29 11.22
N ILE A 135 -36.34 -13.48 10.84
CA ILE A 135 -36.63 -12.24 11.56
C ILE A 135 -37.48 -12.62 12.77
N THR A 136 -36.86 -12.81 13.92
CA THR A 136 -37.64 -12.89 15.18
C THR A 136 -38.04 -11.46 15.57
N ALA A 137 -39.32 -11.27 15.77
CA ALA A 137 -39.95 -9.98 15.95
C ALA A 137 -39.71 -9.34 17.33
N ASN A 138 -38.45 -9.28 17.78
CA ASN A 138 -38.09 -8.63 19.04
C ASN A 138 -36.80 -7.79 18.88
N ALA A 139 -36.87 -6.78 18.02
CA ALA A 139 -35.78 -5.83 17.92
C ALA A 139 -36.32 -4.41 18.10
N THR A 140 -36.52 -4.05 19.35
CA THR A 140 -36.58 -2.66 19.75
C THR A 140 -35.13 -2.15 19.87
N GLU A 141 -34.50 -1.85 18.77
CA GLU A 141 -33.36 -0.92 18.75
C GLU A 141 -33.10 -0.48 17.29
N THR A 142 -33.59 0.65 17.01
CA THR A 142 -33.25 1.71 16.08
C THR A 142 -32.25 1.39 14.95
N SER A 143 -32.81 1.06 13.83
CA SER A 143 -32.27 1.55 12.59
C SER A 143 -33.27 2.58 12.05
N THR A 144 -32.98 3.84 12.26
CA THR A 144 -33.82 4.91 11.72
C THR A 144 -33.51 5.05 10.22
N VAL A 145 -34.16 4.20 9.47
CA VAL A 145 -34.51 4.55 8.10
C VAL A 145 -35.92 5.14 8.23
N SER A 146 -36.06 6.38 7.87
CA SER A 146 -37.31 7.11 7.96
C SER A 146 -38.44 6.31 7.32
N ALA A 147 -39.35 5.85 8.17
CA ALA A 147 -40.61 5.24 7.73
C ALA A 147 -41.54 6.36 7.28
N LYS A 148 -41.66 6.57 5.99
CA LYS A 148 -42.84 7.19 5.40
C LYS A 148 -43.02 6.59 4.01
N GLU A 149 -43.81 5.59 3.95
CA GLU A 149 -44.84 5.28 2.94
C GLU A 149 -45.26 3.83 3.13
N GLU A 150 -46.56 3.69 3.38
CA GLU A 150 -47.22 2.40 3.48
C GLU A 150 -47.29 1.75 2.10
N GLY A 151 -46.42 0.84 1.89
CA GLY A 151 -46.41 -0.08 0.77
C GLY A 151 -45.32 -1.09 1.08
N GLU A 152 -45.67 -2.36 1.16
CA GLU A 152 -44.74 -3.44 1.48
C GLU A 152 -43.56 -3.52 0.52
N ILE A 153 -42.58 -2.67 0.74
CA ILE A 153 -41.26 -2.89 0.12
C ILE A 153 -40.45 -3.72 1.14
N LYS A 154 -40.47 -5.02 0.97
CA LYS A 154 -39.55 -5.91 1.66
C LYS A 154 -38.16 -5.58 1.14
N THR A 155 -37.54 -4.55 1.68
CA THR A 155 -36.17 -4.23 1.35
C THR A 155 -35.28 -5.42 1.76
N ASN A 156 -34.47 -5.90 0.85
CA ASN A 156 -33.49 -6.95 1.13
C ASN A 156 -32.41 -6.40 2.06
N VAL A 157 -32.72 -6.40 3.34
CA VAL A 157 -31.84 -5.82 4.38
C VAL A 157 -30.55 -6.62 4.54
N THR A 158 -30.52 -7.87 4.06
CA THR A 158 -29.38 -8.74 4.28
C THR A 158 -28.21 -8.47 3.31
N GLY A 159 -28.48 -7.92 2.13
CA GLY A 159 -27.50 -7.78 1.06
C GLY A 159 -27.05 -9.12 0.50
N MET A 160 -27.81 -10.18 0.70
CA MET A 160 -27.45 -11.54 0.29
C MET A 160 -28.61 -12.18 -0.48
N LYS A 161 -28.25 -13.14 -1.35
CA LYS A 161 -29.19 -13.97 -2.07
C LYS A 161 -28.90 -15.44 -1.81
N ASN A 162 -29.99 -16.24 -1.76
CA ASN A 162 -29.89 -17.70 -1.72
C ASN A 162 -29.92 -18.20 -3.14
N CYS A 163 -28.83 -18.81 -3.58
CA CYS A 163 -28.67 -19.26 -4.96
C CYS A 163 -28.57 -20.78 -5.04
N SER A 164 -29.30 -21.36 -5.98
CA SER A 164 -29.19 -22.77 -6.33
C SER A 164 -28.43 -22.90 -7.65
N PHE A 165 -27.61 -23.94 -7.75
CA PHE A 165 -26.81 -24.19 -8.93
C PHE A 165 -26.49 -25.68 -9.05
N GLN A 166 -26.11 -26.10 -10.25
CA GLN A 166 -25.76 -27.49 -10.51
C GLN A 166 -24.24 -27.65 -10.53
N VAL A 167 -23.79 -28.64 -9.78
CA VAL A 167 -22.36 -28.97 -9.69
C VAL A 167 -22.16 -30.37 -10.25
N THR A 168 -21.11 -30.56 -11.05
CA THR A 168 -20.74 -31.89 -11.55
C THR A 168 -20.04 -32.67 -10.43
N THR A 169 -20.55 -33.88 -10.14
CA THR A 169 -19.93 -34.77 -9.14
C THR A 169 -18.88 -35.67 -9.76
N ASP A 170 -18.07 -36.29 -8.93
CA ASP A 170 -16.92 -37.11 -9.35
C ASP A 170 -17.27 -38.40 -10.04
N VAL A 171 -18.53 -38.82 -10.01
CA VAL A 171 -18.92 -40.15 -10.48
C VAL A 171 -19.90 -40.03 -11.63
N ARG A 172 -19.43 -40.36 -12.82
CA ARG A 172 -20.23 -40.62 -14.05
C ARG A 172 -21.14 -39.43 -14.44
N ASP A 173 -20.58 -38.25 -14.53
CA ASP A 173 -21.27 -37.04 -15.04
C ASP A 173 -22.60 -36.73 -14.38
N LYS A 174 -22.78 -37.18 -13.15
CA LYS A 174 -23.98 -36.84 -12.38
C LYS A 174 -23.88 -35.41 -11.85
N THR A 175 -24.86 -34.61 -12.20
CA THR A 175 -24.99 -33.27 -11.62
C THR A 175 -25.83 -33.34 -10.35
N LYS A 176 -25.46 -32.52 -9.39
CA LYS A 176 -26.15 -32.35 -8.12
C LYS A 176 -26.52 -30.88 -7.93
N THR A 177 -27.76 -30.64 -7.51
CA THR A 177 -28.20 -29.29 -7.17
C THR A 177 -27.72 -28.94 -5.76
N GLU A 178 -27.02 -27.80 -5.65
CA GLU A 178 -26.54 -27.29 -4.37
C GLU A 178 -27.04 -25.86 -4.15
N TYR A 179 -27.03 -25.43 -2.92
CA TYR A 179 -27.51 -24.12 -2.49
C TYR A 179 -26.40 -23.43 -1.69
N ALA A 180 -26.26 -22.11 -1.88
CA ALA A 180 -25.33 -21.30 -1.11
C ALA A 180 -25.83 -19.85 -1.06
N LEU A 181 -25.41 -19.14 -0.02
CA LEU A 181 -25.64 -17.70 0.07
C LEU A 181 -24.48 -16.95 -0.57
N PHE A 182 -24.82 -15.96 -1.39
CA PHE A 182 -23.84 -15.06 -2.01
C PHE A 182 -24.20 -13.61 -1.68
N TYR A 183 -23.20 -12.77 -1.49
CA TYR A 183 -23.40 -11.33 -1.36
C TYR A 183 -23.80 -10.75 -2.71
N ASN A 184 -24.67 -9.74 -2.69
CA ASN A 184 -25.18 -9.10 -3.91
C ASN A 184 -24.06 -8.54 -4.78
N LEU A 185 -22.94 -8.13 -4.18
CA LEU A 185 -21.80 -7.57 -4.91
C LEU A 185 -21.01 -8.65 -5.68
N ASP A 186 -21.21 -9.93 -5.35
CA ASP A 186 -20.45 -11.02 -5.97
C ASP A 186 -21.17 -11.64 -7.17
N ILE A 187 -22.42 -11.28 -7.40
CA ILE A 187 -23.24 -11.84 -8.48
C ILE A 187 -23.83 -10.74 -9.36
N ILE A 188 -24.00 -11.02 -10.64
CA ILE A 188 -24.62 -10.12 -11.61
C ILE A 188 -25.75 -10.83 -12.35
N SER A 189 -26.84 -10.09 -12.63
CA SER A 189 -27.99 -10.60 -13.35
C SER A 189 -27.62 -10.91 -14.82
N ILE A 190 -28.18 -12.00 -15.33
CA ILE A 190 -28.07 -12.37 -16.73
C ILE A 190 -29.34 -11.92 -17.45
N ASN A 191 -29.17 -11.14 -18.53
CA ASN A 191 -30.28 -10.72 -19.41
C ASN A 191 -31.42 -9.95 -18.71
N ASN A 192 -31.08 -9.22 -17.65
CA ASN A 192 -32.05 -8.46 -16.84
C ASN A 192 -33.19 -9.32 -16.28
N ASP A 193 -32.96 -10.60 -16.08
CA ASP A 193 -33.88 -11.53 -15.44
C ASP A 193 -33.63 -11.51 -13.93
N ASP A 194 -34.68 -11.31 -13.16
CA ASP A 194 -34.59 -11.17 -11.72
C ASP A 194 -34.23 -12.45 -10.97
N SER A 195 -34.14 -13.58 -11.65
CA SER A 195 -33.83 -14.87 -11.02
C SER A 195 -32.51 -15.48 -11.47
N SER A 196 -32.01 -15.10 -12.65
CA SER A 196 -30.82 -15.71 -13.25
C SER A 196 -29.59 -14.85 -13.06
N TYR A 197 -28.58 -15.40 -12.40
CA TYR A 197 -27.35 -14.70 -12.02
C TYR A 197 -26.13 -15.54 -12.41
N ARG A 198 -24.98 -14.89 -12.40
CA ARG A 198 -23.69 -15.55 -12.46
C ARG A 198 -22.71 -14.82 -11.55
N LEU A 199 -21.61 -15.46 -11.21
CA LEU A 199 -20.55 -14.82 -10.45
C LEU A 199 -19.94 -13.67 -11.28
N VAL A 200 -19.61 -12.58 -10.61
CA VAL A 200 -19.17 -11.33 -11.24
C VAL A 200 -17.89 -11.52 -12.08
N SER A 201 -17.02 -12.44 -11.68
CA SER A 201 -15.71 -12.65 -12.31
C SER A 201 -15.73 -13.62 -13.50
N CYS A 202 -16.84 -14.33 -13.76
CA CYS A 202 -16.85 -15.46 -14.70
C CYS A 202 -16.54 -15.09 -16.14
N ASN A 203 -16.88 -13.87 -16.57
CA ASN A 203 -16.63 -13.44 -17.95
C ASN A 203 -15.23 -12.86 -18.17
N THR A 204 -14.55 -12.46 -17.11
CA THR A 204 -13.33 -11.65 -17.24
C THR A 204 -12.11 -12.30 -16.61
N SER A 205 -12.30 -13.24 -15.68
CA SER A 205 -11.19 -13.70 -14.84
C SER A 205 -11.32 -15.16 -14.47
N VAL A 206 -10.17 -15.79 -14.25
CA VAL A 206 -10.11 -17.08 -13.58
C VAL A 206 -10.15 -16.82 -12.09
N THR A 207 -11.16 -17.36 -11.41
CA THR A 207 -11.33 -17.17 -9.95
C THR A 207 -10.68 -18.34 -9.22
N THR A 208 -9.80 -18.04 -8.27
CA THR A 208 -9.17 -19.04 -7.41
C THR A 208 -9.64 -18.80 -5.97
N GLN A 209 -10.13 -19.85 -5.31
CA GLN A 209 -10.49 -19.80 -3.91
C GLN A 209 -9.20 -19.75 -3.07
N ALA A 210 -9.07 -18.79 -2.17
CA ALA A 210 -7.95 -18.76 -1.24
C ALA A 210 -7.97 -20.02 -0.38
N CYS A 211 -6.80 -20.63 -0.18
CA CYS A 211 -6.70 -21.83 0.65
C CYS A 211 -7.09 -21.50 2.09
N PRO A 212 -8.00 -22.27 2.73
CA PRO A 212 -8.47 -21.93 4.08
C PRO A 212 -7.37 -21.93 5.13
N LYS A 213 -6.25 -22.59 4.89
CA LYS A 213 -5.11 -22.63 5.82
C LYS A 213 -4.18 -21.42 5.71
N VAL A 214 -4.42 -20.51 4.75
CA VAL A 214 -3.57 -19.34 4.53
C VAL A 214 -4.22 -18.12 5.20
N SER A 215 -3.45 -17.42 6.04
CA SER A 215 -3.88 -16.20 6.71
C SER A 215 -3.46 -14.98 5.90
N PHE A 216 -4.35 -13.99 5.83
CA PHE A 216 -4.07 -12.69 5.20
C PHE A 216 -3.66 -11.63 6.22
N GLU A 217 -3.46 -11.97 7.46
CA GLU A 217 -3.07 -11.01 8.50
C GLU A 217 -1.68 -10.45 8.21
N PRO A 218 -1.52 -9.13 8.02
CA PRO A 218 -0.21 -8.57 7.71
C PRO A 218 0.73 -8.67 8.91
N ILE A 219 1.95 -9.13 8.64
CA ILE A 219 3.02 -9.18 9.65
C ILE A 219 4.12 -8.20 9.24
N PRO A 220 4.84 -7.60 10.21
CA PRO A 220 5.89 -6.65 9.87
C PRO A 220 7.00 -7.29 9.03
N ILE A 221 7.35 -6.62 7.95
CA ILE A 221 8.43 -7.03 7.03
C ILE A 221 9.48 -5.93 7.03
N HIS A 222 10.76 -6.31 7.18
CA HIS A 222 11.91 -5.42 7.06
C HIS A 222 12.55 -5.65 5.70
N TYR A 223 12.88 -4.58 4.99
CA TYR A 223 13.66 -4.65 3.76
C TYR A 223 15.09 -4.32 4.07
N CYS A 224 16.00 -5.18 3.63
CA CYS A 224 17.42 -5.15 3.99
C CYS A 224 18.30 -5.06 2.74
N ALA A 225 19.40 -4.31 2.87
CA ALA A 225 20.36 -4.14 1.78
C ALA A 225 21.35 -5.30 1.74
N PRO A 226 21.68 -5.81 0.54
CA PRO A 226 22.71 -6.82 0.41
C PRO A 226 24.11 -6.24 0.59
N ALA A 227 25.13 -7.10 0.64
CA ALA A 227 26.51 -6.68 0.81
C ALA A 227 26.92 -5.72 -0.32
N GLY A 228 27.64 -4.67 0.03
CA GLY A 228 28.05 -3.62 -0.90
C GLY A 228 27.07 -2.48 -1.03
N PHE A 229 25.90 -2.59 -0.41
CA PHE A 229 24.85 -1.57 -0.44
C PHE A 229 24.47 -1.19 0.99
N ALA A 230 23.83 -0.05 1.13
CA ALA A 230 23.33 0.43 2.42
C ALA A 230 22.00 1.13 2.20
N ILE A 231 21.24 1.24 3.28
CA ILE A 231 20.00 2.02 3.29
C ILE A 231 20.27 3.28 4.12
N LEU A 232 20.01 4.44 3.53
CA LEU A 232 20.04 5.72 4.22
C LEU A 232 18.64 6.04 4.71
N LYS A 233 18.57 6.60 5.91
CA LYS A 233 17.31 6.94 6.58
C LYS A 233 17.35 8.42 6.94
N CYS A 234 16.30 9.15 6.55
CA CYS A 234 16.11 10.54 6.95
C CYS A 234 15.41 10.59 8.31
N ASN A 235 16.02 11.24 9.28
CA ASN A 235 15.52 11.32 10.67
C ASN A 235 14.84 12.64 10.99
N GLU A 236 14.62 13.52 10.02
CA GLU A 236 13.91 14.78 10.24
C GLU A 236 12.44 14.51 10.54
N LYS A 237 11.94 15.13 11.63
CA LYS A 237 10.60 14.86 12.15
C LYS A 237 9.47 15.20 11.18
N ASN A 238 9.61 16.30 10.44
CA ASN A 238 8.58 16.78 9.52
C ASN A 238 9.04 16.68 8.06
N PHE A 239 9.85 15.66 7.74
CA PHE A 239 10.37 15.49 6.38
C PHE A 239 9.20 15.28 5.39
N THR A 240 9.18 16.09 4.34
CA THR A 240 8.11 16.08 3.33
C THR A 240 8.25 14.98 2.30
N GLY A 241 9.31 14.18 2.37
CA GLY A 241 9.55 13.07 1.43
C GLY A 241 10.38 13.44 0.21
N LYS A 242 10.56 14.72 -0.07
CA LYS A 242 11.32 15.19 -1.25
C LYS A 242 12.16 16.40 -0.85
N GLY A 243 13.45 16.33 -1.12
CA GLY A 243 14.37 17.42 -0.82
C GLY A 243 15.57 16.95 0.00
N ILE A 244 16.29 17.92 0.54
CA ILE A 244 17.52 17.69 1.30
C ILE A 244 17.18 17.34 2.75
N CYS A 245 17.77 16.25 3.23
CA CYS A 245 17.69 15.84 4.63
C CYS A 245 19.05 16.05 5.30
N ASN A 246 19.04 16.72 6.44
CA ASN A 246 20.27 17.08 7.19
C ASN A 246 20.56 16.14 8.36
N ASN A 247 19.65 15.24 8.68
CA ASN A 247 19.81 14.28 9.78
C ASN A 247 19.66 12.87 9.19
N VAL A 248 20.77 12.33 8.73
CA VAL A 248 20.80 11.05 7.99
C VAL A 248 21.51 10.01 8.84
N SER A 249 20.94 8.81 8.88
CA SER A 249 21.62 7.64 9.43
C SER A 249 21.67 6.53 8.38
N THR A 250 22.56 5.57 8.60
CA THR A 250 22.59 4.37 7.77
C THR A 250 22.07 3.20 8.57
N VAL A 251 21.23 2.39 7.94
CA VAL A 251 20.65 1.18 8.52
C VAL A 251 20.89 0.03 7.56
N GLN A 252 20.96 -1.18 8.09
CA GLN A 252 21.01 -2.38 7.26
C GLN A 252 19.63 -2.74 6.75
N CYS A 253 18.61 -2.55 7.59
CA CYS A 253 17.22 -2.87 7.28
C CYS A 253 16.29 -1.72 7.66
N THR A 254 15.15 -1.64 6.99
CA THR A 254 14.07 -0.71 7.38
C THR A 254 13.43 -1.17 8.68
N HIS A 255 12.62 -0.31 9.28
CA HIS A 255 11.74 -0.73 10.38
C HIS A 255 10.74 -1.77 9.86
N GLY A 256 10.03 -2.45 10.75
CA GLY A 256 8.99 -3.40 10.38
C GLY A 256 7.80 -2.69 9.75
N ILE A 257 7.54 -2.97 8.48
CA ILE A 257 6.45 -2.38 7.72
C ILE A 257 5.36 -3.43 7.53
N ARG A 258 4.17 -3.17 8.03
CA ARG A 258 3.02 -4.06 7.81
C ARG A 258 2.46 -3.81 6.42
N PRO A 259 2.38 -4.84 5.56
CA PRO A 259 1.86 -4.66 4.20
C PRO A 259 0.32 -4.65 4.19
N VAL A 260 -0.27 -3.65 4.81
CA VAL A 260 -1.73 -3.53 4.91
C VAL A 260 -2.28 -3.05 3.58
N VAL A 261 -3.19 -3.85 3.00
CA VAL A 261 -3.87 -3.52 1.75
C VAL A 261 -5.18 -2.85 2.11
N SER A 262 -5.26 -1.54 1.86
CA SER A 262 -6.46 -0.75 2.14
C SER A 262 -6.55 0.41 1.15
N THR A 263 -7.74 1.00 1.05
CA THR A 263 -7.97 2.19 0.24
C THR A 263 -8.50 3.32 1.11
N GLN A 264 -8.26 4.55 0.71
CA GLN A 264 -8.71 5.78 1.36
C GLN A 264 -8.04 6.04 2.71
N LEU A 265 -8.14 5.12 3.66
CA LEU A 265 -7.53 5.24 5.00
C LEU A 265 -6.32 4.30 5.07
N LEU A 266 -5.21 4.81 5.59
CA LEU A 266 -4.00 4.02 5.82
C LEU A 266 -4.06 3.47 7.24
N LEU A 267 -3.94 2.15 7.37
CA LEU A 267 -4.16 1.44 8.63
C LEU A 267 -2.84 0.89 9.18
N ASN A 268 -2.69 0.95 10.49
CA ASN A 268 -1.60 0.34 11.26
C ASN A 268 -0.19 0.76 10.77
N GLY A 269 -0.07 1.96 10.24
CA GLY A 269 1.20 2.52 9.80
C GLY A 269 1.91 3.31 10.90
N SER A 270 2.95 4.02 10.48
CA SER A 270 3.74 4.88 11.36
C SER A 270 3.08 6.25 11.53
N LEU A 271 3.20 6.80 12.73
CA LEU A 271 2.74 8.15 13.05
C LEU A 271 3.87 9.17 12.87
N ALA A 272 3.50 10.40 12.54
CA ALA A 272 4.44 11.52 12.55
C ALA A 272 4.81 11.90 14.00
N GLU A 273 6.07 12.22 14.23
CA GLU A 273 6.57 12.56 15.57
C GLU A 273 6.15 13.97 16.04
N GLY A 274 5.88 14.85 15.11
CA GLY A 274 5.47 16.22 15.41
C GLY A 274 4.04 16.50 15.03
N GLU A 275 3.87 17.32 14.02
CA GLU A 275 2.56 17.68 13.47
C GLU A 275 2.14 16.69 12.39
N VAL A 276 0.88 16.78 11.98
CA VAL A 276 0.40 16.10 10.78
C VAL A 276 1.24 16.55 9.57
N VAL A 277 1.66 15.58 8.75
CA VAL A 277 2.48 15.87 7.56
C VAL A 277 1.67 15.50 6.32
N ILE A 278 1.67 16.40 5.33
CA ILE A 278 1.08 16.13 4.01
C ILE A 278 2.20 16.04 2.98
N ARG A 279 2.10 15.05 2.08
CA ARG A 279 3.13 14.79 1.07
C ARG A 279 2.48 14.61 -0.30
N SER A 280 3.04 15.27 -1.31
CA SER A 280 2.62 15.09 -2.71
C SER A 280 3.84 15.28 -3.62
N ASP A 281 3.83 14.59 -4.74
CA ASP A 281 4.86 14.79 -5.77
C ASP A 281 4.80 16.22 -6.33
N ASN A 282 3.58 16.75 -6.48
CA ASN A 282 3.37 18.11 -6.96
C ASN A 282 1.99 18.58 -6.49
N PHE A 283 1.97 19.47 -5.51
CA PHE A 283 0.71 20.01 -4.96
C PHE A 283 -0.09 20.84 -5.98
N THR A 284 0.56 21.41 -6.99
CA THR A 284 -0.14 22.19 -8.01
C THR A 284 -0.85 21.31 -9.03
N ASN A 285 -0.45 20.05 -9.14
CA ASN A 285 -1.04 19.09 -10.07
C ASN A 285 -2.11 18.27 -9.33
N ASN A 286 -3.38 18.49 -9.66
CA ASN A 286 -4.49 17.79 -9.00
C ASN A 286 -4.56 16.30 -9.35
N ALA A 287 -3.81 15.83 -10.36
CA ALA A 287 -3.71 14.42 -10.70
C ALA A 287 -2.82 13.65 -9.70
N LYS A 288 -2.01 14.37 -8.92
CA LYS A 288 -1.09 13.75 -7.96
C LYS A 288 -1.77 13.61 -6.60
N ASN A 289 -1.76 12.41 -6.07
CA ASN A 289 -2.34 12.11 -4.76
C ASN A 289 -1.57 12.83 -3.65
N ILE A 290 -2.29 13.13 -2.58
CA ILE A 290 -1.73 13.68 -1.36
C ILE A 290 -1.79 12.58 -0.31
N ILE A 291 -0.63 12.22 0.24
CA ILE A 291 -0.53 11.25 1.33
C ILE A 291 -0.45 12.03 2.63
N VAL A 292 -1.37 11.76 3.54
CA VAL A 292 -1.44 12.41 4.84
C VAL A 292 -0.93 11.42 5.89
N GLN A 293 0.02 11.84 6.71
CA GLN A 293 0.49 11.08 7.86
C GLN A 293 0.02 11.77 9.14
N LEU A 294 -0.75 11.03 9.95
CA LEU A 294 -1.29 11.55 11.20
C LEU A 294 -0.23 11.49 12.30
N ASN A 295 -0.39 12.35 13.29
CA ASN A 295 0.44 12.35 14.48
C ASN A 295 -0.22 11.65 15.67
N LYS A 296 -1.52 11.35 15.56
CA LYS A 296 -2.28 10.60 16.57
C LYS A 296 -3.12 9.55 15.88
N VAL A 297 -3.24 8.41 16.52
CA VAL A 297 -4.10 7.31 16.05
C VAL A 297 -5.57 7.70 16.20
N VAL A 298 -6.38 7.40 15.18
CA VAL A 298 -7.83 7.36 15.30
C VAL A 298 -8.25 5.89 15.19
N LYS A 299 -8.93 5.38 16.21
CA LYS A 299 -9.35 3.98 16.22
C LYS A 299 -10.59 3.78 15.35
N ILE A 300 -10.58 2.72 14.57
CA ILE A 300 -11.73 2.27 13.80
C ILE A 300 -12.04 0.83 14.18
N ASN A 301 -13.28 0.63 14.65
CA ASN A 301 -13.75 -0.67 15.13
C ASN A 301 -14.81 -1.18 14.17
N CYS A 302 -14.53 -2.29 13.50
CA CYS A 302 -15.39 -2.84 12.46
C CYS A 302 -15.92 -4.20 12.87
N THR A 303 -17.18 -4.47 12.54
CA THR A 303 -17.91 -5.66 12.98
C THR A 303 -18.76 -6.19 11.84
N ARG A 304 -18.73 -7.51 11.67
CA ARG A 304 -19.76 -8.25 10.95
C ARG A 304 -20.55 -9.02 12.02
N PRO A 305 -21.72 -8.51 12.41
CA PRO A 305 -22.45 -9.08 13.56
C PRO A 305 -23.21 -10.36 13.22
N ASN A 306 -23.18 -10.80 11.96
CA ASN A 306 -23.87 -12.02 11.56
C ASN A 306 -23.03 -13.25 11.90
N ASN A 307 -23.70 -14.26 12.49
CA ASN A 307 -23.09 -15.54 12.81
C ASN A 307 -23.19 -16.44 11.58
N ASN A 308 -22.22 -16.29 10.67
CA ASN A 308 -22.18 -17.04 9.40
C ASN A 308 -21.73 -18.48 9.65
N THR A 309 -22.33 -19.42 8.91
CA THR A 309 -21.85 -20.80 8.84
C THR A 309 -21.12 -21.01 7.52
N ARG A 310 -20.26 -22.02 7.49
CA ARG A 310 -19.52 -22.38 6.28
C ARG A 310 -19.92 -23.78 5.85
N LYS A 311 -20.28 -23.92 4.57
CA LYS A 311 -20.74 -25.15 3.95
C LYS A 311 -19.67 -25.61 2.96
N SER A 312 -19.36 -26.91 2.96
CA SER A 312 -18.42 -27.52 2.02
C SER A 312 -19.19 -28.14 0.85
N ILE A 313 -18.84 -27.75 -0.37
CA ILE A 313 -19.45 -28.27 -1.60
C ILE A 313 -18.34 -28.88 -2.46
N HIS A 314 -18.45 -30.17 -2.78
CA HIS A 314 -17.48 -30.83 -3.66
C HIS A 314 -17.75 -30.45 -5.11
N ILE A 315 -16.75 -29.93 -5.79
CA ILE A 315 -16.85 -29.47 -7.19
C ILE A 315 -15.93 -30.25 -8.15
N GLY A 316 -15.35 -31.33 -7.65
CA GLY A 316 -14.48 -32.21 -8.41
C GLY A 316 -13.61 -33.06 -7.51
N PRO A 317 -12.83 -34.00 -8.07
CA PRO A 317 -11.98 -34.87 -7.26
C PRO A 317 -10.97 -34.06 -6.43
N GLY A 318 -11.07 -34.19 -5.12
CA GLY A 318 -10.21 -33.46 -4.18
C GLY A 318 -10.42 -31.95 -4.14
N ARG A 319 -11.49 -31.44 -4.76
CA ARG A 319 -11.74 -30.01 -4.82
C ARG A 319 -13.02 -29.65 -4.08
N THR A 320 -12.88 -28.81 -3.07
CA THR A 320 -13.99 -28.37 -2.21
C THR A 320 -14.15 -26.87 -2.32
N PHE A 321 -15.37 -26.43 -2.60
CA PHE A 321 -15.78 -25.03 -2.56
C PHE A 321 -16.38 -24.74 -1.19
N TYR A 322 -15.86 -23.72 -0.50
CA TYR A 322 -16.37 -23.29 0.80
C TYR A 322 -17.34 -22.15 0.59
N ALA A 323 -18.61 -22.44 0.76
CA ALA A 323 -19.71 -21.50 0.54
C ALA A 323 -20.26 -21.00 1.89
N THR A 324 -20.92 -19.86 1.85
CA THR A 324 -21.68 -19.37 3.00
C THR A 324 -22.94 -20.21 3.11
N GLY A 325 -23.13 -20.82 4.28
CA GLY A 325 -24.35 -21.53 4.64
C GLY A 325 -25.34 -20.60 5.30
N GLU A 326 -26.17 -21.14 6.19
CA GLU A 326 -27.17 -20.34 6.88
C GLU A 326 -26.52 -19.34 7.84
N ILE A 327 -27.18 -18.19 8.03
CA ILE A 327 -26.81 -17.21 9.04
C ILE A 327 -27.67 -17.47 10.28
N ILE A 328 -27.02 -17.67 11.43
CA ILE A 328 -27.67 -18.00 12.69
C ILE A 328 -28.05 -16.69 13.41
N GLY A 329 -29.30 -16.56 13.78
CA GLY A 329 -29.81 -15.42 14.55
C GLY A 329 -30.22 -14.24 13.67
N ASN A 330 -30.29 -13.07 14.28
CA ASN A 330 -30.74 -11.85 13.62
C ASN A 330 -29.70 -11.35 12.61
N ILE A 331 -30.17 -10.97 11.43
CA ILE A 331 -29.32 -10.47 10.37
C ILE A 331 -29.11 -8.96 10.55
N ARG A 332 -27.87 -8.54 10.65
CA ARG A 332 -27.47 -7.13 10.78
C ARG A 332 -26.38 -6.80 9.77
N LEU A 333 -26.36 -5.54 9.36
CA LEU A 333 -25.35 -5.07 8.41
C LEU A 333 -23.99 -4.89 9.09
N ALA A 334 -22.93 -5.22 8.37
CA ALA A 334 -21.57 -4.93 8.81
C ALA A 334 -21.38 -3.42 8.89
N HIS A 335 -20.60 -2.98 9.84
CA HIS A 335 -20.38 -1.55 10.05
C HIS A 335 -19.05 -1.30 10.74
N CYS A 336 -18.55 -0.06 10.62
CA CYS A 336 -17.39 0.43 11.35
C CYS A 336 -17.80 1.62 12.21
N LYS A 337 -17.16 1.75 13.36
CA LYS A 337 -17.39 2.83 14.32
C LYS A 337 -16.13 3.65 14.48
N VAL A 338 -16.26 4.99 14.40
CA VAL A 338 -15.17 5.94 14.57
C VAL A 338 -15.66 6.98 15.60
N ASN A 339 -14.76 7.39 16.50
CA ASN A 339 -15.08 8.46 17.46
C ASN A 339 -15.16 9.80 16.73
N GLU A 340 -16.28 10.47 16.85
CA GLU A 340 -16.55 11.74 16.16
C GLU A 340 -15.59 12.85 16.57
N THR A 341 -15.37 13.00 17.87
CA THR A 341 -14.51 14.07 18.41
C THR A 341 -13.08 13.88 17.93
N GLU A 342 -12.57 12.66 17.99
CA GLU A 342 -11.21 12.35 17.51
C GLU A 342 -11.09 12.61 16.01
N TRP A 343 -12.11 12.22 15.23
CA TRP A 343 -12.09 12.40 13.78
C TRP A 343 -12.15 13.89 13.40
N LYS A 344 -13.01 14.67 14.08
CA LYS A 344 -13.10 16.12 13.83
C LYS A 344 -11.78 16.83 14.14
N GLU A 345 -11.14 16.49 15.25
CA GLU A 345 -9.83 17.07 15.58
C GLU A 345 -8.76 16.69 14.54
N THR A 346 -8.81 15.46 14.05
CA THR A 346 -7.90 15.00 12.98
C THR A 346 -8.11 15.79 11.69
N LEU A 347 -9.37 15.95 11.26
CA LEU A 347 -9.69 16.72 10.05
C LEU A 347 -9.30 18.19 10.20
N LYS A 348 -9.46 18.75 11.42
CA LYS A 348 -9.03 20.12 11.71
C LYS A 348 -7.53 20.30 11.43
N GLN A 349 -6.72 19.38 11.95
CA GLN A 349 -5.26 19.44 11.76
C GLN A 349 -4.88 19.27 10.28
N ILE A 350 -5.54 18.37 9.57
CA ILE A 350 -5.32 18.17 8.14
C ILE A 350 -5.71 19.42 7.37
N ALA A 351 -6.87 20.00 7.69
CA ALA A 351 -7.37 21.22 7.02
C ALA A 351 -6.40 22.39 7.22
N MET A 352 -5.85 22.56 8.43
CA MET A 352 -4.86 23.61 8.70
C MET A 352 -3.60 23.44 7.84
N LYS A 353 -3.10 22.20 7.70
CA LYS A 353 -1.93 21.92 6.85
C LYS A 353 -2.24 22.18 5.38
N LEU A 354 -3.44 21.83 4.93
CA LEU A 354 -3.86 22.09 3.54
C LEU A 354 -4.05 23.60 3.29
N GLU A 355 -4.58 24.34 4.27
CA GLU A 355 -4.70 25.81 4.19
C GLU A 355 -3.32 26.46 3.99
N GLU A 356 -2.32 26.04 4.77
CA GLU A 356 -0.94 26.52 4.63
C GLU A 356 -0.39 26.24 3.22
N GLN A 357 -0.64 25.06 2.70
CA GLN A 357 -0.14 24.64 1.38
C GLN A 357 -0.87 25.37 0.24
N PHE A 358 -2.16 25.63 0.36
CA PHE A 358 -3.00 26.21 -0.69
C PHE A 358 -3.39 27.67 -0.42
N LYS A 359 -2.47 28.43 0.14
CA LYS A 359 -2.54 29.90 0.28
C LYS A 359 -3.82 30.40 0.97
N ASN A 360 -4.14 29.76 2.10
CA ASN A 360 -5.29 30.14 2.94
C ASN A 360 -6.65 30.00 2.25
N SER A 361 -6.76 29.05 1.31
CA SER A 361 -8.03 28.66 0.69
C SER A 361 -8.96 28.03 1.72
N THR A 362 -10.27 28.09 1.45
CA THR A 362 -11.25 27.30 2.20
C THR A 362 -11.08 25.82 1.83
N ILE A 363 -11.01 24.94 2.82
CA ILE A 363 -10.78 23.52 2.60
C ILE A 363 -12.10 22.78 2.79
N ALA A 364 -12.54 22.09 1.75
CA ALA A 364 -13.74 21.25 1.79
C ALA A 364 -13.35 19.79 1.61
N PHE A 365 -13.88 18.94 2.47
CA PHE A 365 -13.78 17.49 2.32
C PHE A 365 -15.11 16.97 1.78
N ASN A 366 -15.07 16.15 0.75
CA ASN A 366 -16.26 15.57 0.14
C ASN A 366 -16.01 14.09 -0.13
N HIS A 367 -17.10 13.34 -0.34
CA HIS A 367 -17.02 11.90 -0.61
C HIS A 367 -16.32 11.62 -1.94
N SER A 368 -15.94 10.38 -2.18
CA SER A 368 -15.35 9.95 -3.45
C SER A 368 -16.28 10.27 -4.61
N SER A 369 -15.71 10.72 -5.72
CA SER A 369 -16.47 11.14 -6.91
C SER A 369 -16.96 9.96 -7.76
N GLY A 370 -16.47 8.74 -7.52
CA GLY A 370 -16.84 7.56 -8.30
C GLY A 370 -15.63 6.74 -8.68
N GLY A 371 -15.88 5.62 -9.34
CA GLY A 371 -14.84 4.69 -9.75
C GLY A 371 -15.19 3.26 -9.35
N ASP A 372 -14.19 2.42 -9.27
CA ASP A 372 -14.34 1.03 -8.85
C ASP A 372 -14.77 0.95 -7.38
N PRO A 373 -15.52 -0.08 -6.99
CA PRO A 373 -15.94 -0.23 -5.59
C PRO A 373 -14.77 -0.16 -4.60
N GLU A 374 -13.60 -0.64 -4.99
CA GLU A 374 -12.41 -0.64 -4.17
C GLU A 374 -11.89 0.77 -3.85
N THR A 375 -12.13 1.74 -4.75
CA THR A 375 -11.65 3.12 -4.58
C THR A 375 -12.73 4.08 -4.06
N VAL A 376 -14.00 3.78 -4.35
CA VAL A 376 -15.13 4.60 -3.90
C VAL A 376 -15.40 4.44 -2.42
N THR A 377 -14.99 3.29 -1.87
CA THR A 377 -15.18 2.95 -0.46
C THR A 377 -13.81 2.74 0.21
N HIS A 378 -13.84 2.70 1.53
CA HIS A 378 -12.70 2.23 2.31
C HIS A 378 -12.75 0.69 2.29
N SER A 379 -11.84 0.09 1.53
CA SER A 379 -11.74 -1.37 1.44
C SER A 379 -10.56 -1.86 2.27
N PHE A 380 -10.75 -2.98 2.96
CA PHE A 380 -9.70 -3.56 3.83
C PHE A 380 -10.08 -4.98 4.18
N ASN A 381 -9.12 -5.72 4.73
CA ASN A 381 -9.33 -7.07 5.24
C ASN A 381 -9.52 -7.01 6.76
N CYS A 382 -10.57 -7.66 7.25
CA CYS A 382 -10.87 -7.76 8.68
C CYS A 382 -11.19 -9.21 9.00
N GLY A 383 -10.31 -9.88 9.75
CA GLY A 383 -10.51 -11.25 10.17
C GLY A 383 -10.64 -12.27 9.04
N GLY A 384 -10.12 -11.97 7.86
CA GLY A 384 -10.21 -12.82 6.68
C GLY A 384 -11.35 -12.49 5.74
N GLU A 385 -12.23 -11.55 6.09
CA GLU A 385 -13.30 -11.05 5.24
C GLU A 385 -12.94 -9.66 4.68
N PHE A 386 -13.34 -9.38 3.46
CA PHE A 386 -13.02 -8.12 2.79
C PHE A 386 -14.21 -7.16 2.90
N PHE A 387 -14.00 -6.07 3.63
CA PHE A 387 -14.99 -5.05 3.93
C PHE A 387 -14.86 -3.89 2.96
N TYR A 388 -16.00 -3.30 2.57
CA TYR A 388 -16.13 -2.14 1.69
C TYR A 388 -17.07 -1.16 2.40
N CYS A 389 -16.51 -0.09 2.96
CA CYS A 389 -17.25 0.81 3.87
C CYS A 389 -17.38 2.22 3.30
N UNK A 390 -18.42 2.77 3.23
CA UNK A 390 -18.62 3.91 2.79
C UNK A 390 -18.10 4.87 3.69
N THR A 391 -17.56 5.87 3.26
CA THR A 391 -16.91 6.91 4.06
C THR A 391 -17.50 8.31 3.89
N SER A 392 -18.63 8.43 3.27
CA SER A 392 -19.27 9.74 3.04
C SER A 392 -19.52 10.54 4.33
N LYS A 393 -19.76 9.84 5.46
CA LYS A 393 -19.93 10.49 6.76
C LYS A 393 -18.64 11.05 7.35
N LEU A 394 -17.49 10.53 6.92
CA LEU A 394 -16.17 11.01 7.35
C LEU A 394 -15.74 12.25 6.56
N PHE A 395 -16.12 12.35 5.30
CA PHE A 395 -15.65 13.37 4.37
C PHE A 395 -16.83 14.21 3.87
N ASN A 396 -17.36 15.05 4.77
CA ASN A 396 -18.48 15.95 4.43
C ASN A 396 -18.41 17.16 5.36
N SER A 397 -17.39 18.00 5.15
CA SER A 397 -17.15 19.15 6.01
C SER A 397 -16.40 20.25 5.27
N THR A 398 -16.53 21.49 5.77
CA THR A 398 -15.81 22.65 5.23
C THR A 398 -15.13 23.38 6.39
N TRP A 399 -13.91 23.85 6.12
CA TRP A 399 -13.00 24.43 7.14
C TRP A 399 -12.43 25.73 6.63
N LYS A 400 -12.29 26.70 7.55
CA LYS A 400 -11.64 27.98 7.29
C LYS A 400 -10.95 28.46 8.57
N ASN A 401 -9.67 28.81 8.48
CA ASN A 401 -8.85 29.25 9.60
C ASN A 401 -8.93 28.29 10.81
N GLY A 402 -8.85 26.99 10.52
CA GLY A 402 -8.92 25.97 11.56
C GLY A 402 -10.27 25.81 12.23
N THR A 403 -11.31 26.48 11.69
CA THR A 403 -12.67 26.43 12.24
C THR A 403 -13.60 25.73 11.24
N ILE A 404 -14.47 24.89 11.78
CA ILE A 404 -15.48 24.20 10.97
C ILE A 404 -16.59 25.19 10.59
N THR A 405 -16.83 25.34 9.31
CA THR A 405 -17.91 26.21 8.81
C THR A 405 -19.16 25.42 8.42
N SER A 406 -18.98 24.14 8.10
CA SER A 406 -20.08 23.24 7.77
C SER A 406 -19.71 21.82 8.13
N TRP A 407 -20.65 21.10 8.75
CA TRP A 407 -20.53 19.67 9.03
C TRP A 407 -21.86 19.01 8.76
N ASN A 408 -21.91 18.16 7.76
CA ASN A 408 -23.14 17.45 7.36
C ASN A 408 -23.09 15.95 7.69
N GLY A 409 -22.24 15.56 8.62
CA GLY A 409 -22.22 14.18 9.12
C GLY A 409 -23.42 13.94 10.06
N THR A 410 -24.16 12.87 9.81
CA THR A 410 -25.24 12.47 10.70
C THR A 410 -24.66 11.90 11.97
N ILE A 411 -24.98 12.51 13.10
CA ILE A 411 -24.48 12.13 14.42
C ILE A 411 -25.49 11.22 15.10
N GLU A 412 -25.05 10.07 15.54
CA GLU A 412 -25.84 9.30 16.50
C GLU A 412 -25.65 9.92 17.89
N SER A 413 -26.60 9.67 18.76
CA SER A 413 -26.70 10.31 20.08
C SER A 413 -25.50 10.12 21.01
N ASN A 414 -24.51 9.30 20.63
CA ASN A 414 -23.37 8.92 21.47
C ASN A 414 -22.00 9.41 20.96
N GLY A 415 -21.96 10.39 20.05
CA GLY A 415 -20.67 10.91 19.54
C GLY A 415 -19.88 9.89 18.73
N THR A 416 -20.56 8.98 18.06
CA THR A 416 -19.95 7.94 17.24
C THR A 416 -20.42 8.08 15.79
N ILE A 417 -19.48 8.02 14.86
CA ILE A 417 -19.79 7.95 13.43
C ILE A 417 -19.87 6.47 13.04
N ILE A 418 -21.00 6.06 12.48
CA ILE A 418 -21.19 4.69 12.01
C ILE A 418 -21.11 4.68 10.48
N LEU A 419 -20.16 3.91 9.97
CA LEU A 419 -19.94 3.72 8.53
C LEU A 419 -20.61 2.41 8.11
N PRO A 420 -21.55 2.45 7.16
CA PRO A 420 -22.13 1.20 6.66
C PRO A 420 -21.11 0.45 5.79
N CYS A 421 -21.04 -0.86 5.95
CA CYS A 421 -20.10 -1.70 5.23
C CYS A 421 -20.83 -2.82 4.49
N ARG A 422 -20.27 -3.18 3.34
CA ARG A 422 -20.65 -4.36 2.58
C ARG A 422 -19.44 -5.30 2.53
N ILE A 423 -19.71 -6.58 2.36
CA ILE A 423 -18.66 -7.60 2.29
C ILE A 423 -18.69 -8.20 0.89
N ARG A 424 -17.49 -8.41 0.32
CA ARG A 424 -17.31 -9.13 -0.93
C ARG A 424 -16.43 -10.33 -0.69
N GLN A 425 -16.76 -11.41 -1.37
CA GLN A 425 -15.94 -12.61 -1.37
C GLN A 425 -15.12 -12.74 -2.66
N ILE A 426 -15.60 -12.19 -3.77
CA ILE A 426 -14.86 -12.18 -5.05
C ILE A 426 -14.14 -10.85 -5.19
N ILE A 427 -12.82 -10.88 -5.18
CA ILE A 427 -11.95 -9.71 -5.13
C ILE A 427 -11.05 -9.72 -6.36
N ASN A 428 -11.02 -8.59 -7.06
CA ASN A 428 -10.06 -8.38 -8.15
C ASN A 428 -8.74 -7.92 -7.55
N MET A 429 -7.76 -8.80 -7.58
CA MET A 429 -6.47 -8.59 -6.95
C MET A 429 -5.66 -7.54 -7.71
N TRP A 430 -5.25 -6.50 -7.00
CA TRP A 430 -4.29 -5.49 -7.51
C TRP A 430 -4.71 -4.86 -8.83
N GLN A 431 -6.01 -4.93 -9.15
CA GLN A 431 -6.57 -4.47 -10.42
C GLN A 431 -5.97 -5.19 -11.64
N GLU A 432 -5.38 -6.38 -11.44
CA GLU A 432 -4.89 -7.21 -12.54
C GLU A 432 -6.06 -7.80 -13.34
N VAL A 433 -6.03 -7.55 -14.63
CA VAL A 433 -7.04 -8.12 -15.54
C VAL A 433 -6.82 -9.62 -15.66
N GLY A 434 -7.89 -10.39 -15.52
CA GLY A 434 -7.84 -11.84 -15.74
C GLY A 434 -7.63 -12.67 -14.48
N LYS A 435 -7.46 -12.06 -13.32
CA LYS A 435 -7.30 -12.77 -12.04
C LYS A 435 -8.28 -12.27 -11.01
N ALA A 436 -8.94 -13.20 -10.32
CA ALA A 436 -9.80 -12.88 -9.19
C ALA A 436 -9.59 -13.93 -8.10
N MET A 437 -9.81 -13.50 -6.86
CA MET A 437 -9.73 -14.39 -5.70
C MET A 437 -11.11 -14.46 -5.04
N TYR A 438 -11.51 -15.69 -4.64
CA TYR A 438 -12.66 -15.90 -3.77
C TYR A 438 -12.15 -16.13 -2.35
N ALA A 439 -12.56 -15.27 -1.43
CA ALA A 439 -12.23 -15.42 0.00
C ALA A 439 -13.27 -16.34 0.65
N PRO A 440 -12.86 -17.51 1.17
CA PRO A 440 -13.84 -18.40 1.82
C PRO A 440 -14.49 -17.72 3.02
N PRO A 441 -15.76 -18.00 3.29
CA PRO A 441 -16.44 -17.36 4.41
C PRO A 441 -15.82 -17.76 5.75
N ILE A 442 -15.78 -16.81 6.67
CA ILE A 442 -15.29 -17.02 8.02
C ILE A 442 -16.51 -17.30 8.92
N ARG A 443 -16.41 -18.37 9.70
CA ARG A 443 -17.48 -18.78 10.63
C ARG A 443 -17.57 -17.81 11.80
N GLY A 444 -18.78 -17.63 12.31
CA GLY A 444 -19.05 -16.89 13.52
C GLY A 444 -19.12 -15.39 13.30
N LEU A 445 -18.95 -14.65 14.37
CA LEU A 445 -18.92 -13.19 14.40
C LEU A 445 -17.50 -12.71 14.09
N ILE A 446 -17.40 -11.55 13.44
CA ILE A 446 -16.10 -10.94 13.16
C ILE A 446 -16.09 -9.55 13.78
N SER A 447 -15.02 -9.24 14.48
CA SER A 447 -14.76 -7.91 15.02
C SER A 447 -13.26 -7.63 14.94
N CYS A 448 -12.92 -6.47 14.43
CA CYS A 448 -11.51 -6.04 14.37
C CYS A 448 -11.40 -4.58 14.78
N SER A 449 -10.32 -4.26 15.47
CA SER A 449 -9.98 -2.90 15.87
C SER A 449 -8.65 -2.53 15.21
N THR A 450 -8.66 -1.50 14.39
CA THR A 450 -7.48 -1.05 13.69
C THR A 450 -7.26 0.44 13.95
N ASN A 451 -6.05 0.89 13.65
CA ASN A 451 -5.61 2.26 13.87
C ASN A 451 -5.51 2.98 12.52
N ILE A 452 -6.28 4.05 12.35
CA ILE A 452 -6.10 4.96 11.21
C ILE A 452 -4.85 5.79 11.52
N THR A 453 -3.84 5.71 10.66
CA THR A 453 -2.57 6.43 10.81
C THR A 453 -2.29 7.37 9.66
N GLY A 454 -3.11 7.34 8.62
CA GLY A 454 -2.95 8.21 7.47
C GLY A 454 -4.16 8.16 6.54
N LEU A 455 -4.09 8.99 5.51
CA LEU A 455 -5.13 9.07 4.48
C LEU A 455 -4.48 9.30 3.12
N ILE A 456 -5.19 8.91 2.08
CA ILE A 456 -4.85 9.29 0.71
C ILE A 456 -5.95 10.19 0.20
N LEU A 457 -5.58 11.40 -0.22
CA LEU A 457 -6.53 12.41 -0.71
C LEU A 457 -6.22 12.78 -2.15
N THR A 458 -7.27 13.11 -2.90
CA THR A 458 -7.17 13.70 -4.23
C THR A 458 -7.86 15.07 -4.20
N ARG A 459 -7.28 16.04 -4.91
CA ARG A 459 -7.84 17.38 -5.00
C ARG A 459 -8.61 17.54 -6.32
N ASP A 460 -9.80 18.14 -6.25
CA ASP A 460 -10.54 18.44 -7.46
C ASP A 460 -9.83 19.54 -8.28
N GLY A 461 -9.81 19.35 -9.59
CA GLY A 461 -9.27 20.33 -10.53
C GLY A 461 -10.32 21.32 -10.99
N GLY A 462 -9.89 22.22 -11.86
CA GLY A 462 -10.74 23.23 -12.47
C GLY A 462 -10.62 24.60 -11.82
N LYS A 463 -11.25 25.58 -12.43
CA LYS A 463 -11.31 26.95 -11.90
C LYS A 463 -12.67 27.18 -11.26
N SER A 464 -12.69 27.58 -10.00
CA SER A 464 -13.93 28.04 -9.39
C SER A 464 -14.26 29.44 -9.90
N ASN A 465 -15.47 29.61 -10.38
CA ASN A 465 -15.95 30.93 -10.84
C ASN A 465 -16.49 31.79 -9.68
N GLU A 466 -16.16 31.38 -8.44
CA GLU A 466 -16.60 32.12 -7.27
C GLU A 466 -15.74 33.36 -7.03
N THR A 467 -16.40 34.49 -6.96
CA THR A 467 -15.77 35.82 -6.81
C THR A 467 -15.25 36.09 -5.40
N ASN A 468 -15.53 35.20 -4.43
CA ASN A 468 -15.26 35.45 -3.02
C ASN A 468 -14.40 34.36 -2.38
N GLY A 469 -13.22 34.13 -2.94
CA GLY A 469 -12.24 33.20 -2.36
C GLY A 469 -12.22 31.82 -3.01
N THR A 470 -11.06 31.21 -2.99
CA THR A 470 -10.88 29.88 -3.57
C THR A 470 -11.25 28.81 -2.55
N THR A 471 -12.09 27.88 -2.96
CA THR A 471 -12.37 26.65 -2.19
C THR A 471 -11.67 25.48 -2.87
N GLU A 472 -10.87 24.75 -2.11
CA GLU A 472 -10.22 23.53 -2.56
C GLU A 472 -10.97 22.33 -2.01
N ILE A 473 -11.35 21.41 -2.89
CA ILE A 473 -12.14 20.22 -2.52
C ILE A 473 -11.21 19.01 -2.52
N PHE A 474 -11.21 18.28 -1.41
CA PHE A 474 -10.40 17.08 -1.22
C PHE A 474 -11.30 15.88 -1.01
N ARG A 475 -11.01 14.80 -1.74
CA ARG A 475 -11.78 13.56 -1.69
C ARG A 475 -10.87 12.40 -1.31
N PRO A 476 -11.37 11.39 -0.58
CA PRO A 476 -10.55 10.21 -0.31
C PRO A 476 -10.26 9.47 -1.61
N GLY A 477 -9.04 9.01 -1.75
CA GLY A 477 -8.56 8.30 -2.92
C GLY A 477 -7.87 7.01 -2.58
N GLY A 478 -7.24 6.40 -3.55
CA GLY A 478 -6.52 5.16 -3.37
C GLY A 478 -6.62 4.28 -4.60
N GLY A 479 -6.29 3.01 -4.44
CA GLY A 479 -6.32 2.03 -5.51
C GLY A 479 -4.95 1.61 -5.98
N ASP A 480 -4.00 2.53 -6.08
CA ASP A 480 -2.61 2.18 -6.34
C ASP A 480 -1.93 1.90 -4.99
N MET A 481 -1.68 0.64 -4.70
CA MET A 481 -1.09 0.20 -3.42
C MET A 481 0.33 0.71 -3.22
N ARG A 482 1.01 1.16 -4.28
CA ARG A 482 2.33 1.77 -4.16
C ARG A 482 2.30 3.00 -3.24
N ASP A 483 1.19 3.75 -3.24
CA ASP A 483 1.04 4.89 -2.33
C ASP A 483 0.99 4.45 -0.87
N ASN A 484 0.39 3.29 -0.60
CA ASN A 484 0.41 2.70 0.75
C ASN A 484 1.86 2.40 1.18
N TRP A 485 2.66 1.84 0.26
CA TRP A 485 4.07 1.53 0.56
C TRP A 485 4.91 2.80 0.67
N ARG A 486 4.64 3.81 -0.14
CA ARG A 486 5.31 5.12 -0.05
C ARG A 486 5.11 5.77 1.32
N SER A 487 3.95 5.59 1.91
CA SER A 487 3.65 6.17 3.24
C SER A 487 4.59 5.66 4.33
N GLU A 488 5.24 4.52 4.12
CA GLU A 488 6.19 3.93 5.08
C GLU A 488 7.63 4.03 4.61
N LEU A 489 7.89 3.96 3.30
CA LEU A 489 9.24 3.95 2.73
C LEU A 489 9.76 5.34 2.38
N TYR A 490 9.03 6.41 2.69
CA TYR A 490 9.35 7.79 2.28
C TYR A 490 10.70 8.28 2.81
N LYS A 491 11.15 7.74 3.93
CA LYS A 491 12.38 8.17 4.62
C LYS A 491 13.60 7.33 4.28
N TYR A 492 13.49 6.35 3.38
CA TYR A 492 14.58 5.42 3.05
C TYR A 492 15.06 5.63 1.63
N LYS A 493 16.34 5.32 1.42
CA LYS A 493 17.02 5.41 0.12
C LYS A 493 18.12 4.36 0.05
N VAL A 494 18.20 3.62 -1.06
CA VAL A 494 19.25 2.61 -1.26
C VAL A 494 20.42 3.27 -1.97
N VAL A 495 21.62 3.00 -1.46
CA VAL A 495 22.87 3.48 -2.06
C VAL A 495 23.87 2.33 -2.21
N LYS A 496 24.71 2.44 -3.21
CA LYS A 496 25.85 1.54 -3.41
C LYS A 496 27.10 2.19 -2.79
N ILE A 497 27.79 1.43 -1.95
CA ILE A 497 29.03 1.91 -1.34
C ILE A 497 30.17 1.77 -2.35
N GLU A 498 30.92 2.83 -2.55
CA GLU A 498 32.09 2.86 -3.42
C GLU A 498 33.33 3.20 -2.59
N PRO A 499 33.96 2.17 -1.95
CA PRO A 499 34.97 2.41 -0.93
C PRO A 499 36.36 2.71 -1.46
N LEU A 500 36.52 3.00 -2.75
CA LEU A 500 37.81 3.32 -3.36
C LEU A 500 37.83 4.77 -3.80
N GLY A 501 38.80 5.52 -3.27
CA GLY A 501 39.11 6.88 -3.73
C GLY A 501 40.47 6.96 -4.35
N VAL A 502 40.65 7.82 -5.35
CA VAL A 502 41.92 8.05 -5.98
C VAL A 502 42.24 9.55 -5.98
N ALA A 503 43.51 9.87 -5.75
CA ALA A 503 43.98 11.26 -5.78
C ALA A 503 45.37 11.32 -6.36
N PRO A 504 45.71 12.35 -7.15
CA PRO A 504 47.08 12.50 -7.67
C PRO A 504 48.03 12.87 -6.54
N THR A 505 49.24 12.29 -6.58
CA THR A 505 50.29 12.50 -5.60
C THR A 505 51.56 12.96 -6.30
N MET A 506 52.13 14.03 -5.82
CA MET A 506 53.36 14.59 -6.36
C MET A 506 54.63 13.93 -5.78
N ALA A 507 54.50 13.18 -4.69
CA ALA A 507 55.64 12.58 -3.99
C ALA A 507 56.11 11.28 -4.66
N LYS A 508 57.40 11.14 -4.91
CA LYS A 508 58.03 9.90 -5.38
C LYS A 508 58.36 9.01 -4.17
N ARG A 509 57.95 7.77 -4.22
CA ARG A 509 58.36 6.77 -3.23
C ARG A 509 59.65 6.08 -3.72
N ARG A 510 60.61 5.95 -2.82
CA ARG A 510 61.80 5.17 -3.09
C ARG A 510 61.49 3.68 -2.95
N VAL A 511 62.10 2.87 -3.82
CA VAL A 511 61.91 1.42 -3.86
C VAL A 511 62.31 0.76 -2.51
N VAL A 512 63.35 1.27 -1.85
CA VAL A 512 63.85 0.76 -0.56
C VAL A 512 62.78 0.92 0.54
N GLN A 513 62.03 2.02 0.53
CA GLN A 513 60.94 2.24 1.49
C GLN A 513 59.75 1.29 1.24
N ARG A 514 59.54 0.92 0.00
CA ARG A 514 58.47 0.01 -0.40
C ARG A 514 58.71 -1.40 0.15
N GLU A 515 59.96 -1.90 0.06
CA GLU A 515 60.31 -3.21 0.58
C GLU A 515 60.16 -3.30 2.11
N LYS A 516 60.60 -2.28 2.82
CA LYS A 516 60.48 -2.22 4.29
C LYS A 516 59.03 -2.18 4.75
N ARG A 517 58.18 -1.48 4.02
CA ARG A 517 56.72 -1.42 4.34
C ARG A 517 56.04 -2.74 4.03
N ALA A 518 56.37 -3.41 2.97
CA ALA A 518 55.80 -4.70 2.60
C ALA A 518 56.08 -5.76 3.67
N VAL A 519 57.30 -5.78 4.22
CA VAL A 519 57.68 -6.69 5.29
C VAL A 519 56.89 -6.36 6.58
N GLY A 520 56.75 -5.09 6.91
CA GLY A 520 56.00 -4.67 8.08
C GLY A 520 54.53 -5.01 8.01
N ILE A 521 53.92 -4.83 6.86
CA ILE A 521 52.50 -5.14 6.63
C ILE A 521 52.29 -6.67 6.68
N GLY A 522 53.20 -7.41 6.07
CA GLY A 522 53.15 -8.88 6.10
C GLY A 522 53.22 -9.44 7.51
N ALA A 523 54.07 -8.86 8.36
CA ALA A 523 54.20 -9.25 9.76
C ALA A 523 52.92 -8.95 10.56
N LEU A 524 52.23 -7.85 10.22
CA LEU A 524 50.96 -7.49 10.89
C LEU A 524 49.82 -8.41 10.48
N PHE A 525 49.84 -8.91 9.23
CA PHE A 525 48.78 -9.82 8.80
C PHE A 525 49.00 -11.26 9.23
N LEU A 526 50.23 -11.63 9.56
CA LEU A 526 50.56 -12.98 10.03
C LEU A 526 50.47 -13.10 11.53
N GLY A 527 50.33 -12.03 12.27
CA GLY A 527 50.11 -12.00 13.67
C GLY A 527 48.62 -11.91 14.06
#